data_4b4fcbc2342be052be42205792261e51
#
_entry.id   4b4fcbc2342be052be42205792261e51
#
_cell.length_a   1.000
_cell.length_b   1.000
_cell.length_c   1.000
_cell.angle_alpha   90.00
_cell.angle_beta   90.00
_cell.angle_gamma   90.00
#
_symmetry.space_group_name_H-M   'P 1'
#
loop_
_entity.id
_entity.type
_entity.pdbx_description
1 polymer ?
#
loop_
_entity_poly.entity_id
_entity_poly.type
_entity_poly.pdbx_seq_one_letter_code
_entity_poly.pdbx_strand_id
1 'polypeptide(L)'
;MADAVERLWAVVPAGGAGTRLWPLSRAASPKFLHDLTGTGRTLLQATVDRLLPLVGERILVVTGAAHQAVVRRQLPDLAPAQVIAEPAPRDSMAAIGLAAATIERDDPTGIIGSFAADHVVQDEDAFRAVVREAAEVADTGLLVTIGIDPTGPETGFGYVRAGDALVGFPTARTVLEFVEKPDAERARGYVASGDYRWNAGMFVARATVLMDLLAEHRPELSAGLRAIATDPASIEDRWPMLEKIAIDHAVAEPAAATGRVATVPGSFGWDDIGDFRSLAAMLPAATDGMQVLGDPASVVVQDSTGLVVPSGDRVVAVLGLEDVVVVDTGDALLVASADRAQDVKAVVDLLRERGRGEV
;
A
#
# COMPACT_ATOMS: atom_id res chain seq x y z
N MET A 1 -22.44 23.40 2.12
CA MET A 1 -21.62 22.54 1.22
C MET A 1 -21.70 21.14 1.79
N ALA A 2 -21.77 20.10 0.98
CA ALA A 2 -21.68 18.72 1.47
C ALA A 2 -20.37 18.54 2.21
N ASP A 3 -20.37 17.72 3.27
CA ASP A 3 -19.17 17.36 4.02
C ASP A 3 -18.12 16.78 3.06
N ALA A 4 -16.85 17.11 3.25
CA ALA A 4 -15.75 16.60 2.42
C ALA A 4 -15.77 15.06 2.36
N VAL A 5 -16.10 14.41 3.47
CA VAL A 5 -16.21 12.95 3.58
C VAL A 5 -17.37 12.39 2.75
N GLU A 6 -18.48 13.12 2.61
CA GLU A 6 -19.59 12.69 1.73
C GLU A 6 -19.20 12.65 0.24
N ARG A 7 -18.13 13.33 -0.13
CA ARG A 7 -17.57 13.36 -1.50
C ARG A 7 -16.31 12.51 -1.65
N LEU A 8 -15.86 11.85 -0.58
CA LEU A 8 -14.68 11.02 -0.58
C LEU A 8 -14.93 9.70 -1.34
N TRP A 9 -14.07 9.40 -2.27
CA TRP A 9 -13.92 8.13 -2.96
C TRP A 9 -12.67 7.43 -2.48
N ALA A 10 -12.77 6.16 -2.14
CA ALA A 10 -11.60 5.34 -1.86
C ALA A 10 -11.13 4.66 -3.13
N VAL A 11 -9.90 4.93 -3.52
CA VAL A 11 -9.17 4.20 -4.56
C VAL A 11 -8.23 3.22 -3.89
N VAL A 12 -8.35 1.95 -4.24
CA VAL A 12 -7.55 0.86 -3.68
C VAL A 12 -6.67 0.26 -4.78
N PRO A 13 -5.44 0.78 -4.95
CA PRO A 13 -4.48 0.15 -5.83
C PRO A 13 -4.11 -1.24 -5.29
N ALA A 14 -4.42 -2.29 -6.05
CA ALA A 14 -4.16 -3.69 -5.74
C ALA A 14 -3.16 -4.24 -6.76
N GLY A 15 -1.91 -3.83 -6.59
CA GLY A 15 -0.79 -4.16 -7.45
C GLY A 15 0.45 -4.58 -6.67
N GLY A 16 1.50 -4.96 -7.40
CA GLY A 16 2.76 -5.39 -6.79
C GLY A 16 2.79 -6.88 -6.40
N ALA A 17 3.90 -7.55 -6.68
CA ALA A 17 4.02 -8.99 -6.46
C ALA A 17 4.43 -9.36 -5.02
N GLY A 18 4.89 -8.41 -4.19
CA GLY A 18 5.33 -8.69 -2.81
C GLY A 18 6.43 -9.73 -2.70
N THR A 19 7.39 -9.74 -3.61
CA THR A 19 8.39 -10.83 -3.79
C THR A 19 9.23 -11.15 -2.56
N ARG A 20 9.36 -10.21 -1.60
CA ARG A 20 10.08 -10.43 -0.33
C ARG A 20 9.32 -11.34 0.65
N LEU A 21 8.06 -11.63 0.37
CA LEU A 21 7.23 -12.59 1.11
C LEU A 21 7.10 -13.95 0.37
N TRP A 22 7.95 -14.22 -0.61
CA TRP A 22 8.00 -15.54 -1.22
C TRP A 22 8.34 -16.60 -0.16
N PRO A 23 7.68 -17.78 -0.11
CA PRO A 23 6.74 -18.33 -1.08
C PRO A 23 5.25 -18.00 -0.85
N LEU A 24 4.88 -17.23 0.17
CA LEU A 24 3.48 -16.83 0.41
C LEU A 24 2.95 -15.94 -0.71
N SER A 25 3.75 -14.95 -1.12
CA SER A 25 3.38 -14.02 -2.17
C SER A 25 4.13 -14.35 -3.46
N ARG A 26 3.40 -14.40 -4.57
CA ARG A 26 3.90 -14.73 -5.91
C ARG A 26 3.25 -13.85 -6.97
N ALA A 27 3.81 -13.83 -8.17
CA ALA A 27 3.22 -13.09 -9.28
C ALA A 27 1.77 -13.48 -9.57
N ALA A 28 1.43 -14.77 -9.49
CA ALA A 28 0.06 -15.27 -9.69
C ALA A 28 -0.85 -15.10 -8.45
N SER A 29 -0.28 -14.92 -7.27
CA SER A 29 -1.00 -14.75 -5.99
C SER A 29 -0.27 -13.72 -5.13
N PRO A 30 -0.44 -12.42 -5.44
CA PRO A 30 0.25 -11.34 -4.72
C PRO A 30 -0.24 -11.17 -3.29
N LYS A 31 0.57 -10.52 -2.49
CA LYS A 31 0.43 -10.30 -1.05
C LYS A 31 -0.98 -9.87 -0.62
N PHE A 32 -1.61 -8.95 -1.35
CA PHE A 32 -2.93 -8.43 -1.00
C PHE A 32 -4.07 -9.48 -1.06
N LEU A 33 -3.86 -10.61 -1.73
CA LEU A 33 -4.85 -11.71 -1.83
C LEU A 33 -4.79 -12.70 -0.66
N HIS A 34 -3.85 -12.52 0.28
CA HIS A 34 -3.63 -13.42 1.40
C HIS A 34 -4.06 -12.80 2.73
N ASP A 35 -4.52 -13.66 3.65
CA ASP A 35 -4.64 -13.32 5.07
C ASP A 35 -3.26 -13.44 5.74
N LEU A 36 -2.60 -12.32 5.90
CA LEU A 36 -1.29 -12.26 6.57
C LEU A 36 -1.40 -11.84 8.05
N THR A 37 -2.61 -11.61 8.53
CA THR A 37 -2.88 -11.18 9.91
C THR A 37 -3.56 -12.26 10.74
N GLY A 38 -3.99 -13.36 10.12
CA GLY A 38 -4.69 -14.45 10.79
C GLY A 38 -6.13 -14.11 11.23
N THR A 39 -6.71 -13.07 10.63
CA THR A 39 -8.06 -12.58 10.98
C THR A 39 -9.19 -13.24 10.19
N GLY A 40 -8.87 -14.10 9.23
CA GLY A 40 -9.82 -14.67 8.28
C GLY A 40 -10.17 -13.73 7.12
N ARG A 41 -9.50 -12.57 7.02
CA ARG A 41 -9.66 -11.58 5.94
C ARG A 41 -8.34 -11.38 5.21
N THR A 42 -8.37 -11.37 3.87
CA THR A 42 -7.20 -10.97 3.10
C THR A 42 -6.90 -9.49 3.29
N LEU A 43 -5.65 -9.06 3.02
CA LEU A 43 -5.29 -7.64 3.16
C LEU A 43 -6.19 -6.73 2.30
N LEU A 44 -6.54 -7.17 1.09
CA LEU A 44 -7.49 -6.47 0.22
C LEU A 44 -8.86 -6.33 0.89
N GLN A 45 -9.41 -7.42 1.44
CA GLN A 45 -10.70 -7.40 2.12
C GLN A 45 -10.66 -6.50 3.35
N ALA A 46 -9.64 -6.62 4.19
CA ALA A 46 -9.47 -5.77 5.37
C ALA A 46 -9.32 -4.29 4.99
N THR A 47 -8.66 -3.98 3.87
CA THR A 47 -8.57 -2.60 3.37
C THR A 47 -9.93 -2.06 2.96
N VAL A 48 -10.74 -2.83 2.23
CA VAL A 48 -12.10 -2.41 1.84
C VAL A 48 -13.00 -2.29 3.07
N ASP A 49 -12.98 -3.26 3.98
CA ASP A 49 -13.83 -3.28 5.19
C ASP A 49 -13.60 -2.02 6.05
N ARG A 50 -12.34 -1.58 6.26
CA ARG A 50 -12.04 -0.37 7.06
C ARG A 50 -12.44 0.94 6.38
N LEU A 51 -12.55 0.95 5.03
CA LEU A 51 -12.91 2.13 4.24
C LEU A 51 -14.43 2.28 4.07
N LEU A 52 -15.18 1.18 4.03
CA LEU A 52 -16.64 1.18 3.84
C LEU A 52 -17.39 2.15 4.78
N PRO A 53 -17.08 2.26 6.09
CA PRO A 53 -17.75 3.21 6.99
C PRO A 53 -17.51 4.68 6.64
N LEU A 54 -16.45 4.99 5.88
CA LEU A 54 -16.13 6.36 5.45
C LEU A 54 -16.83 6.73 4.14
N VAL A 55 -16.81 5.80 3.17
CA VAL A 55 -17.13 6.13 1.79
C VAL A 55 -18.37 5.42 1.24
N GLY A 56 -18.90 4.42 1.97
CA GLY A 56 -20.01 3.60 1.47
C GLY A 56 -19.63 2.92 0.15
N GLU A 57 -20.47 3.07 -0.86
CA GLU A 57 -20.25 2.45 -2.17
C GLU A 57 -19.22 3.17 -3.06
N ARG A 58 -18.65 4.31 -2.61
CA ARG A 58 -17.65 5.07 -3.40
C ARG A 58 -16.26 4.46 -3.28
N ILE A 59 -16.10 3.23 -3.75
CA ILE A 59 -14.83 2.49 -3.78
C ILE A 59 -14.51 2.10 -5.21
N LEU A 60 -13.26 2.34 -5.64
CA LEU A 60 -12.69 1.82 -6.88
C LEU A 60 -11.44 1.00 -6.54
N VAL A 61 -11.41 -0.24 -6.99
CA VAL A 61 -10.21 -1.09 -6.89
C VAL A 61 -9.53 -1.14 -8.25
N VAL A 62 -8.24 -0.84 -8.30
CA VAL A 62 -7.45 -0.90 -9.53
C VAL A 62 -6.43 -2.02 -9.40
N THR A 63 -6.50 -3.01 -10.29
CA THR A 63 -5.65 -4.21 -10.21
C THR A 63 -5.23 -4.68 -11.60
N GLY A 64 -4.16 -5.48 -11.68
CA GLY A 64 -3.75 -6.07 -12.95
C GLY A 64 -4.82 -7.02 -13.54
N ALA A 65 -4.94 -7.06 -14.87
CA ALA A 65 -5.92 -7.90 -15.56
C ALA A 65 -5.88 -9.37 -15.14
N ALA A 66 -4.67 -9.88 -14.82
CA ALA A 66 -4.48 -11.26 -14.34
C ALA A 66 -5.16 -11.53 -12.99
N HIS A 67 -5.35 -10.53 -12.15
CA HIS A 67 -5.91 -10.67 -10.81
C HIS A 67 -7.37 -10.24 -10.70
N GLN A 68 -7.94 -9.58 -11.72
CA GLN A 68 -9.29 -9.02 -11.68
C GLN A 68 -10.35 -10.04 -11.24
N ALA A 69 -10.28 -11.27 -11.79
CA ALA A 69 -11.25 -12.31 -11.48
C ALA A 69 -11.19 -12.76 -10.00
N VAL A 70 -9.99 -12.82 -9.41
CA VAL A 70 -9.81 -13.17 -7.98
C VAL A 70 -10.27 -12.01 -7.09
N VAL A 71 -9.91 -10.78 -7.42
CA VAL A 71 -10.34 -9.57 -6.71
C VAL A 71 -11.88 -9.50 -6.66
N ARG A 72 -12.56 -9.70 -7.78
CA ARG A 72 -14.04 -9.73 -7.82
C ARG A 72 -14.63 -10.84 -6.96
N ARG A 73 -13.99 -12.02 -6.88
CA ARG A 73 -14.46 -13.10 -6.00
C ARG A 73 -14.26 -12.78 -4.51
N GLN A 74 -13.21 -12.07 -4.16
CA GLN A 74 -12.95 -11.64 -2.78
C GLN A 74 -13.83 -10.47 -2.34
N LEU A 75 -14.30 -9.65 -3.28
CA LEU A 75 -15.13 -8.47 -3.05
C LEU A 75 -16.45 -8.57 -3.84
N PRO A 76 -17.31 -9.53 -3.49
CA PRO A 76 -18.53 -9.82 -4.25
C PRO A 76 -19.57 -8.70 -4.20
N ASP A 77 -19.50 -7.83 -3.19
CA ASP A 77 -20.44 -6.72 -2.99
C ASP A 77 -20.10 -5.50 -3.87
N LEU A 78 -18.90 -5.43 -4.46
CA LEU A 78 -18.54 -4.38 -5.40
C LEU A 78 -19.12 -4.67 -6.79
N ALA A 79 -19.70 -3.65 -7.40
CA ALA A 79 -20.16 -3.74 -8.78
C ALA A 79 -18.98 -3.99 -9.75
N PRO A 80 -19.17 -4.70 -10.86
CA PRO A 80 -18.10 -4.99 -11.81
C PRO A 80 -17.33 -3.76 -12.31
N ALA A 81 -18.00 -2.61 -12.45
CA ALA A 81 -17.38 -1.35 -12.86
C ALA A 81 -16.45 -0.73 -11.80
N GLN A 82 -16.59 -1.14 -10.53
CA GLN A 82 -15.73 -0.67 -9.45
C GLN A 82 -14.37 -1.41 -9.38
N VAL A 83 -14.17 -2.45 -10.18
CA VAL A 83 -12.91 -3.18 -10.28
C VAL A 83 -12.30 -2.94 -11.66
N ILE A 84 -11.42 -1.96 -11.74
CA ILE A 84 -10.71 -1.54 -12.95
C ILE A 84 -9.51 -2.46 -13.16
N ALA A 85 -9.33 -2.97 -14.37
CA ALA A 85 -8.19 -3.81 -14.74
C ALA A 85 -7.15 -3.03 -15.52
N GLU A 86 -5.91 -3.04 -15.04
CA GLU A 86 -4.74 -2.55 -15.79
C GLU A 86 -4.26 -3.63 -16.78
N PRO A 87 -4.08 -3.32 -18.06
CA PRO A 87 -3.52 -4.29 -19.01
C PRO A 87 -2.09 -4.73 -18.68
N ALA A 88 -1.29 -3.83 -18.12
CA ALA A 88 0.09 -4.08 -17.71
C ALA A 88 0.52 -3.15 -16.57
N PRO A 89 1.50 -3.53 -15.71
CA PRO A 89 1.99 -2.68 -14.63
C PRO A 89 2.60 -1.36 -15.14
N ARG A 90 2.11 -0.23 -14.62
CA ARG A 90 2.59 1.14 -14.95
C ARG A 90 2.94 1.96 -13.72
N ASP A 91 3.24 1.30 -12.59
CA ASP A 91 3.49 1.92 -11.29
C ASP A 91 2.25 2.61 -10.73
N SER A 92 2.36 3.28 -9.56
CA SER A 92 1.21 3.77 -8.80
C SER A 92 0.47 4.91 -9.48
N MET A 93 1.18 5.82 -10.21
CA MET A 93 0.52 7.00 -10.79
C MET A 93 -0.52 6.64 -11.85
N ALA A 94 -0.26 5.67 -12.71
CA ALA A 94 -1.21 5.27 -13.74
C ALA A 94 -2.51 4.71 -13.13
N ALA A 95 -2.40 3.85 -12.11
CA ALA A 95 -3.53 3.26 -11.40
C ALA A 95 -4.38 4.33 -10.69
N ILE A 96 -3.72 5.14 -9.85
CA ILE A 96 -4.38 6.20 -9.08
C ILE A 96 -4.97 7.26 -10.01
N GLY A 97 -4.21 7.65 -11.04
CA GLY A 97 -4.61 8.67 -12.00
C GLY A 97 -5.78 8.24 -12.89
N LEU A 98 -5.87 6.94 -13.27
CA LEU A 98 -7.03 6.45 -14.01
C LEU A 98 -8.30 6.52 -13.18
N ALA A 99 -8.22 6.10 -11.91
CA ALA A 99 -9.34 6.24 -10.98
C ALA A 99 -9.70 7.71 -10.76
N ALA A 100 -8.71 8.60 -10.57
CA ALA A 100 -8.93 10.03 -10.40
C ALA A 100 -9.60 10.66 -11.63
N ALA A 101 -9.14 10.33 -12.85
CA ALA A 101 -9.74 10.81 -14.08
C ALA A 101 -11.17 10.29 -14.29
N THR A 102 -11.45 9.06 -13.84
CA THR A 102 -12.81 8.49 -13.86
C THR A 102 -13.73 9.25 -12.91
N ILE A 103 -13.26 9.50 -11.68
CA ILE A 103 -14.01 10.27 -10.68
C ILE A 103 -14.20 11.72 -11.17
N GLU A 104 -13.15 12.38 -11.67
CA GLU A 104 -13.22 13.75 -12.21
C GLU A 104 -14.30 13.90 -13.29
N ARG A 105 -14.44 12.88 -14.17
CA ARG A 105 -15.46 12.85 -15.23
C ARG A 105 -16.88 12.74 -14.66
N ASP A 106 -17.09 11.86 -13.67
CA ASP A 106 -18.41 11.50 -13.17
C ASP A 106 -18.85 12.39 -11.99
N ASP A 107 -17.92 12.86 -11.17
CA ASP A 107 -18.11 13.75 -10.04
C ASP A 107 -16.94 14.76 -9.93
N PRO A 108 -17.02 15.91 -10.61
CA PRO A 108 -15.98 16.94 -10.58
C PRO A 108 -15.71 17.53 -9.18
N THR A 109 -16.59 17.29 -8.20
CA THR A 109 -16.42 17.71 -6.80
C THR A 109 -15.81 16.61 -5.95
N GLY A 110 -15.64 15.43 -6.50
CA GLY A 110 -15.14 14.24 -5.81
C GLY A 110 -13.75 14.42 -5.24
N ILE A 111 -13.57 13.92 -4.03
CA ILE A 111 -12.27 13.81 -3.36
C ILE A 111 -11.83 12.36 -3.49
N ILE A 112 -10.60 12.12 -3.92
CA ILE A 112 -10.01 10.80 -3.98
C ILE A 112 -9.09 10.61 -2.78
N GLY A 113 -9.18 9.44 -2.13
CA GLY A 113 -8.17 8.93 -1.21
C GLY A 113 -7.60 7.61 -1.76
N SER A 114 -6.29 7.56 -1.96
CA SER A 114 -5.59 6.35 -2.42
C SER A 114 -5.06 5.56 -1.22
N PHE A 115 -5.47 4.29 -1.09
CA PHE A 115 -5.12 3.40 0.02
C PHE A 115 -4.68 2.05 -0.55
N ALA A 116 -3.40 1.70 -0.42
CA ALA A 116 -2.87 0.46 -0.97
C ALA A 116 -3.60 -0.77 -0.37
N ALA A 117 -3.89 -1.77 -1.22
CA ALA A 117 -4.63 -2.98 -0.86
C ALA A 117 -3.90 -3.88 0.14
N ASP A 118 -2.62 -3.63 0.39
CA ASP A 118 -1.71 -4.52 1.09
C ASP A 118 -1.11 -3.93 2.38
N HIS A 119 -1.64 -2.79 2.84
CA HIS A 119 -1.26 -2.18 4.11
C HIS A 119 -2.13 -2.68 5.27
N VAL A 120 -1.51 -2.83 6.44
CA VAL A 120 -2.18 -3.13 7.69
C VAL A 120 -2.38 -1.86 8.51
N VAL A 121 -3.50 -1.80 9.18
CA VAL A 121 -3.89 -0.77 10.14
C VAL A 121 -4.45 -1.47 11.37
N GLN A 122 -3.91 -1.18 12.56
CA GLN A 122 -4.33 -1.81 13.80
C GLN A 122 -5.50 -1.08 14.46
N ASP A 123 -5.47 0.27 14.46
CA ASP A 123 -6.54 1.11 14.99
C ASP A 123 -7.32 1.77 13.83
N GLU A 124 -8.42 1.12 13.43
CA GLU A 124 -9.24 1.59 12.33
C GLU A 124 -10.01 2.87 12.66
N ASP A 125 -10.34 3.14 13.93
CA ASP A 125 -11.04 4.37 14.30
C ASP A 125 -10.11 5.57 14.23
N ALA A 126 -8.88 5.43 14.73
CA ALA A 126 -7.84 6.45 14.57
C ALA A 126 -7.51 6.69 13.09
N PHE A 127 -7.40 5.63 12.29
CA PHE A 127 -7.22 5.73 10.84
C PHE A 127 -8.36 6.54 10.18
N ARG A 128 -9.62 6.19 10.47
CA ARG A 128 -10.78 6.89 9.92
C ARG A 128 -10.81 8.37 10.31
N ALA A 129 -10.39 8.71 11.52
CA ALA A 129 -10.29 10.10 11.97
C ALA A 129 -9.24 10.89 11.14
N VAL A 130 -8.06 10.31 10.92
CA VAL A 130 -6.99 10.89 10.09
C VAL A 130 -7.45 11.07 8.65
N VAL A 131 -8.14 10.09 8.06
CA VAL A 131 -8.66 10.18 6.69
C VAL A 131 -9.73 11.27 6.55
N ARG A 132 -10.59 11.47 7.57
CA ARG A 132 -11.58 12.57 7.57
C ARG A 132 -10.87 13.93 7.54
N GLU A 133 -9.89 14.16 8.43
CA GLU A 133 -9.11 15.41 8.42
C GLU A 133 -8.38 15.59 7.08
N ALA A 134 -7.78 14.52 6.54
CA ALA A 134 -7.13 14.58 5.24
C ALA A 134 -8.09 14.97 4.11
N ALA A 135 -9.33 14.48 4.12
CA ALA A 135 -10.35 14.87 3.14
C ALA A 135 -10.77 16.33 3.27
N GLU A 136 -10.91 16.83 4.51
CA GLU A 136 -11.22 18.25 4.76
C GLU A 136 -10.07 19.17 4.28
N VAL A 137 -8.82 18.79 4.53
CA VAL A 137 -7.64 19.54 4.04
C VAL A 137 -7.57 19.48 2.51
N ALA A 138 -7.79 18.33 1.90
CA ALA A 138 -7.80 18.15 0.45
C ALA A 138 -8.88 19.02 -0.23
N ASP A 139 -9.99 19.25 0.44
CA ASP A 139 -11.07 20.14 -0.05
C ASP A 139 -10.64 21.60 -0.18
N THR A 140 -9.55 22.01 0.46
CA THR A 140 -8.95 23.34 0.27
C THR A 140 -8.13 23.47 -1.01
N GLY A 141 -7.89 22.38 -1.74
CA GLY A 141 -7.10 22.37 -2.98
C GLY A 141 -5.64 21.93 -2.81
N LEU A 142 -5.30 21.31 -1.68
CA LEU A 142 -3.98 20.72 -1.45
C LEU A 142 -3.98 19.22 -1.76
N LEU A 143 -2.82 18.71 -2.17
CA LEU A 143 -2.52 17.27 -2.11
C LEU A 143 -2.12 16.94 -0.68
N VAL A 144 -2.78 15.96 -0.07
CA VAL A 144 -2.52 15.56 1.31
C VAL A 144 -1.88 14.17 1.33
N THR A 145 -0.82 14.01 2.13
CA THR A 145 -0.26 12.71 2.48
C THR A 145 -0.43 12.42 3.97
N ILE A 146 -0.51 11.14 4.33
CA ILE A 146 -0.54 10.71 5.73
C ILE A 146 0.89 10.40 6.18
N GLY A 147 1.32 11.09 7.23
CA GLY A 147 2.66 10.98 7.79
C GLY A 147 2.68 10.08 9.02
N ILE A 148 3.52 9.03 9.01
CA ILE A 148 3.69 8.08 10.12
C ILE A 148 4.98 8.39 10.88
N ASP A 149 4.96 8.34 12.21
CA ASP A 149 6.15 8.54 13.03
C ASP A 149 7.17 7.41 12.78
N PRO A 150 8.41 7.73 12.38
CA PRO A 150 9.40 6.69 12.05
C PRO A 150 9.82 5.91 13.29
N THR A 151 9.83 4.59 13.19
CA THR A 151 10.39 3.69 14.20
C THR A 151 11.83 3.26 13.89
N GLY A 152 12.33 3.60 12.69
CA GLY A 152 13.68 3.29 12.24
C GLY A 152 14.05 4.02 10.94
N PRO A 153 15.32 3.93 10.50
CA PRO A 153 15.80 4.60 9.29
C PRO A 153 15.53 3.76 8.03
N GLU A 154 14.27 3.51 7.72
CA GLU A 154 13.86 2.72 6.57
C GLU A 154 14.20 3.43 5.25
N THR A 155 14.83 2.69 4.33
CA THR A 155 15.17 3.19 2.99
C THR A 155 14.12 2.82 1.93
N GLY A 156 13.15 2.01 2.31
CA GLY A 156 12.04 1.58 1.44
C GLY A 156 10.88 2.57 1.37
N PHE A 157 10.86 3.58 2.26
CA PHE A 157 9.77 4.56 2.38
C PHE A 157 10.19 5.95 1.93
N GLY A 158 9.20 6.75 1.55
CA GLY A 158 9.35 8.18 1.42
C GLY A 158 9.38 8.87 2.79
N TYR A 159 9.99 10.05 2.85
CA TYR A 159 10.05 10.89 4.04
C TYR A 159 9.47 12.26 3.76
N VAL A 160 8.69 12.77 4.71
CA VAL A 160 8.01 14.07 4.62
C VAL A 160 8.46 14.93 5.78
N ARG A 161 9.01 16.11 5.48
CA ARG A 161 9.33 17.13 6.49
C ARG A 161 8.13 18.03 6.70
N ALA A 162 7.56 18.00 7.91
CA ALA A 162 6.42 18.83 8.27
C ALA A 162 6.87 20.28 8.54
N GLY A 163 6.06 21.23 8.06
CA GLY A 163 6.21 22.65 8.29
C GLY A 163 5.21 23.20 9.29
N ASP A 164 4.65 24.38 9.01
CA ASP A 164 3.72 25.08 9.87
C ASP A 164 2.36 24.38 9.94
N ALA A 165 1.67 24.54 11.07
CA ALA A 165 0.29 24.05 11.23
C ALA A 165 -0.65 24.77 10.25
N LEU A 166 -1.55 24.03 9.65
CA LEU A 166 -2.59 24.61 8.80
C LEU A 166 -3.72 25.18 9.67
N VAL A 167 -4.01 26.46 9.47
CA VAL A 167 -5.04 27.14 10.24
C VAL A 167 -6.41 26.53 9.95
N GLY A 168 -7.13 26.18 11.02
CA GLY A 168 -8.47 25.60 10.91
C GLY A 168 -8.51 24.07 10.92
N PHE A 169 -7.35 23.40 11.00
CA PHE A 169 -7.25 21.94 11.07
C PHE A 169 -6.53 21.50 12.35
N PRO A 170 -7.00 20.39 13.00
CA PRO A 170 -6.45 19.97 14.30
C PRO A 170 -4.98 19.58 14.26
N THR A 171 -4.55 18.83 13.23
CA THR A 171 -3.21 18.24 13.19
C THR A 171 -2.45 18.48 11.88
N ALA A 172 -3.15 18.90 10.82
CA ALA A 172 -2.56 19.06 9.49
C ALA A 172 -1.46 20.14 9.47
N ARG A 173 -0.41 19.87 8.69
CA ARG A 173 0.74 20.76 8.52
C ARG A 173 1.11 20.90 7.05
N THR A 174 1.76 22.00 6.70
CA THR A 174 2.40 22.15 5.38
C THR A 174 3.54 21.13 5.24
N VAL A 175 3.93 20.82 4.01
CA VAL A 175 5.11 20.02 3.71
C VAL A 175 6.20 20.89 3.18
N LEU A 176 7.38 20.86 3.83
CA LEU A 176 8.57 21.60 3.44
C LEU A 176 9.45 20.84 2.46
N GLU A 177 9.47 19.50 2.59
CA GLU A 177 10.29 18.62 1.77
C GLU A 177 9.61 17.24 1.68
N PHE A 178 9.67 16.64 0.51
CA PHE A 178 9.26 15.28 0.25
C PHE A 178 10.42 14.55 -0.44
N VAL A 179 10.86 13.41 0.09
CA VAL A 179 11.98 12.63 -0.45
C VAL A 179 11.60 11.17 -0.50
N GLU A 180 11.50 10.62 -1.70
CA GLU A 180 11.20 9.19 -1.89
C GLU A 180 12.47 8.35 -1.80
N LYS A 181 12.44 7.33 -0.95
CA LYS A 181 13.48 6.30 -0.78
C LYS A 181 14.91 6.85 -0.66
N PRO A 182 15.20 7.62 0.42
CA PRO A 182 16.54 8.15 0.64
C PRO A 182 17.57 7.02 0.85
N ASP A 183 18.85 7.34 0.68
CA ASP A 183 19.91 6.44 1.12
C ASP A 183 19.95 6.28 2.65
N ALA A 184 20.68 5.27 3.13
CA ALA A 184 20.72 4.92 4.55
C ALA A 184 21.32 6.04 5.45
N GLU A 185 22.19 6.89 4.92
CA GLU A 185 22.78 8.00 5.68
C GLU A 185 21.74 9.10 5.89
N ARG A 186 21.03 9.50 4.82
CA ARG A 186 19.95 10.47 4.87
C ARG A 186 18.81 9.98 5.76
N ALA A 187 18.40 8.69 5.63
CA ALA A 187 17.34 8.09 6.45
C ALA A 187 17.67 8.19 7.95
N ARG A 188 18.92 7.85 8.35
CA ARG A 188 19.38 8.03 9.74
C ARG A 188 19.34 9.47 10.20
N GLY A 189 19.75 10.41 9.33
CA GLY A 189 19.69 11.85 9.63
C GLY A 189 18.26 12.34 9.83
N TYR A 190 17.32 11.87 9.02
CA TYR A 190 15.89 12.25 9.13
C TYR A 190 15.26 11.75 10.44
N VAL A 191 15.50 10.48 10.80
CA VAL A 191 15.01 9.93 12.08
C VAL A 191 15.65 10.66 13.27
N ALA A 192 16.96 10.92 13.23
CA ALA A 192 17.66 11.60 14.32
C ALA A 192 17.21 13.05 14.53
N SER A 193 16.76 13.74 13.47
CA SER A 193 16.26 15.12 13.56
C SER A 193 14.89 15.21 14.27
N GLY A 194 14.05 14.18 14.17
CA GLY A 194 12.68 14.20 14.65
C GLY A 194 11.69 15.04 13.82
N ASP A 195 12.16 15.69 12.73
CA ASP A 195 11.36 16.59 11.89
C ASP A 195 10.61 15.86 10.78
N TYR A 196 10.99 14.62 10.50
CA TYR A 196 10.47 13.85 9.37
C TYR A 196 9.53 12.75 9.82
N ARG A 197 8.54 12.48 8.96
CA ARG A 197 7.64 11.34 9.03
C ARG A 197 7.80 10.46 7.81
N TRP A 198 7.52 9.17 7.95
CA TRP A 198 7.36 8.32 6.78
C TRP A 198 6.12 8.73 5.99
N ASN A 199 6.22 8.76 4.68
CA ASN A 199 5.06 8.79 3.80
C ASN A 199 4.40 7.40 3.80
N ALA A 200 3.15 7.32 4.27
CA ALA A 200 2.41 6.06 4.27
C ALA A 200 1.99 5.59 2.86
N GLY A 201 2.32 6.35 1.81
CA GLY A 201 1.86 6.07 0.46
C GLY A 201 0.34 6.27 0.27
N MET A 202 -0.29 6.97 1.22
CA MET A 202 -1.70 7.32 1.18
C MET A 202 -1.84 8.79 0.77
N PHE A 203 -2.53 9.05 -0.34
CA PHE A 203 -2.70 10.39 -0.89
C PHE A 203 -4.17 10.75 -0.99
N VAL A 204 -4.52 11.96 -0.53
CA VAL A 204 -5.89 12.48 -0.59
C VAL A 204 -5.89 13.83 -1.29
N ALA A 205 -6.76 14.01 -2.29
CA ALA A 205 -6.90 15.26 -3.03
C ALA A 205 -8.30 15.35 -3.68
N ARG A 206 -8.74 16.54 -4.06
CA ARG A 206 -9.80 16.60 -5.08
C ARG A 206 -9.31 15.92 -6.35
N ALA A 207 -10.16 15.14 -7.01
CA ALA A 207 -9.79 14.44 -8.25
C ALA A 207 -9.26 15.42 -9.30
N THR A 208 -9.92 16.58 -9.46
CA THR A 208 -9.48 17.67 -10.35
C THR A 208 -8.09 18.20 -9.98
N VAL A 209 -7.82 18.44 -8.68
CA VAL A 209 -6.52 18.95 -8.22
C VAL A 209 -5.41 17.94 -8.52
N LEU A 210 -5.63 16.66 -8.26
CA LEU A 210 -4.63 15.63 -8.57
C LEU A 210 -4.36 15.57 -10.09
N MET A 211 -5.40 15.59 -10.91
CA MET A 211 -5.26 15.53 -12.36
C MET A 211 -4.64 16.81 -12.96
N ASP A 212 -4.86 17.96 -12.33
CA ASP A 212 -4.25 19.23 -12.76
C ASP A 212 -2.76 19.33 -12.33
N LEU A 213 -2.40 18.86 -11.13
CA LEU A 213 -1.01 18.67 -10.71
C LEU A 213 -0.27 17.71 -11.65
N LEU A 214 -0.93 16.61 -12.01
CA LEU A 214 -0.36 15.67 -12.98
C LEU A 214 -0.19 16.33 -14.36
N ALA A 215 -1.15 17.15 -14.80
CA ALA A 215 -1.06 17.86 -16.09
C ALA A 215 0.08 18.88 -16.11
N GLU A 216 0.34 19.52 -14.98
CA GLU A 216 1.45 20.50 -14.83
C GLU A 216 2.82 19.81 -14.97
N HIS A 217 2.99 18.65 -14.38
CA HIS A 217 4.29 17.96 -14.30
C HIS A 217 4.48 16.85 -15.34
N ARG A 218 3.39 16.23 -15.79
CA ARG A 218 3.35 15.10 -16.74
C ARG A 218 2.14 15.22 -17.68
N PRO A 219 2.13 16.23 -18.59
CA PRO A 219 0.95 16.55 -19.41
C PRO A 219 0.47 15.39 -20.28
N GLU A 220 1.39 14.61 -20.86
CA GLU A 220 1.01 13.48 -21.73
C GLU A 220 0.37 12.35 -20.93
N LEU A 221 0.86 12.07 -19.72
CA LEU A 221 0.28 11.06 -18.83
C LEU A 221 -1.14 11.48 -18.40
N SER A 222 -1.31 12.73 -17.97
CA SER A 222 -2.63 13.27 -17.61
C SER A 222 -3.63 13.19 -18.76
N ALA A 223 -3.23 13.62 -19.96
CA ALA A 223 -4.07 13.59 -21.15
C ALA A 223 -4.45 12.14 -21.54
N GLY A 224 -3.49 11.21 -21.47
CA GLY A 224 -3.72 9.79 -21.74
C GLY A 224 -4.74 9.17 -20.78
N LEU A 225 -4.62 9.43 -19.48
CA LEU A 225 -5.52 8.91 -18.44
C LEU A 225 -6.94 9.50 -18.58
N ARG A 226 -7.08 10.81 -18.81
CA ARG A 226 -8.38 11.45 -19.08
C ARG A 226 -9.03 10.91 -20.35
N ALA A 227 -8.24 10.60 -21.39
CA ALA A 227 -8.75 9.99 -22.62
C ALA A 227 -9.28 8.57 -22.39
N ILE A 228 -8.57 7.74 -21.60
CA ILE A 228 -9.04 6.40 -21.22
C ILE A 228 -10.29 6.51 -20.35
N ALA A 229 -10.33 7.43 -19.37
CA ALA A 229 -11.51 7.63 -18.55
C ALA A 229 -12.75 8.02 -19.37
N THR A 230 -12.56 8.82 -20.44
CA THR A 230 -13.65 9.24 -21.36
C THR A 230 -14.10 8.08 -22.27
N ASP A 231 -13.17 7.29 -22.77
CA ASP A 231 -13.41 6.12 -23.62
C ASP A 231 -12.66 4.90 -23.04
N PRO A 232 -13.28 4.15 -22.09
CA PRO A 232 -12.65 2.99 -21.46
C PRO A 232 -12.28 1.87 -22.45
N ALA A 233 -12.92 1.80 -23.60
CA ALA A 233 -12.57 0.80 -24.63
C ALA A 233 -11.19 1.04 -25.24
N SER A 234 -10.68 2.26 -25.17
CA SER A 234 -9.34 2.62 -25.68
C SER A 234 -8.18 2.21 -24.78
N ILE A 235 -8.45 1.56 -23.63
CA ILE A 235 -7.41 1.25 -22.63
C ILE A 235 -6.30 0.36 -23.21
N GLU A 236 -6.65 -0.68 -23.98
CA GLU A 236 -5.67 -1.62 -24.55
C GLU A 236 -4.67 -0.92 -25.48
N ASP A 237 -5.13 0.08 -26.23
CA ASP A 237 -4.30 0.84 -27.17
C ASP A 237 -3.48 1.94 -26.49
N ARG A 238 -4.06 2.63 -25.52
CA ARG A 238 -3.45 3.81 -24.87
C ARG A 238 -2.57 3.45 -23.69
N TRP A 239 -2.92 2.41 -22.91
CA TRP A 239 -2.20 2.03 -21.70
C TRP A 239 -0.71 1.74 -21.91
N PRO A 240 -0.30 1.03 -23.00
CA PRO A 240 1.12 0.81 -23.28
C PRO A 240 1.94 2.07 -23.51
N MET A 241 1.29 3.18 -23.90
CA MET A 241 1.94 4.46 -24.19
C MET A 241 2.11 5.33 -22.95
N LEU A 242 1.45 5.01 -21.82
CA LEU A 242 1.56 5.76 -20.58
C LEU A 242 2.96 5.60 -19.97
N GLU A 243 3.49 6.69 -19.41
CA GLU A 243 4.72 6.67 -18.61
C GLU A 243 4.55 5.77 -17.40
N LYS A 244 5.58 4.97 -17.10
CA LYS A 244 5.65 4.17 -15.88
C LYS A 244 6.36 4.98 -14.79
N ILE A 245 5.59 5.49 -13.82
CA ILE A 245 6.12 6.36 -12.77
C ILE A 245 5.25 6.25 -11.50
N ALA A 246 5.88 6.34 -10.32
CA ALA A 246 5.18 6.43 -9.05
C ALA A 246 4.57 7.81 -8.84
N ILE A 247 3.44 7.90 -8.13
CA ILE A 247 2.77 9.16 -7.77
C ILE A 247 3.70 10.10 -7.00
N ASP A 248 4.60 9.52 -6.20
CA ASP A 248 5.60 10.23 -5.40
C ASP A 248 6.45 11.13 -6.29
N HIS A 249 7.03 10.59 -7.35
CA HIS A 249 7.87 11.31 -8.31
C HIS A 249 7.07 12.11 -9.34
N ALA A 250 5.90 11.59 -9.74
CA ALA A 250 5.09 12.25 -10.77
C ALA A 250 4.44 13.54 -10.27
N VAL A 251 4.01 13.56 -9.00
CA VAL A 251 3.18 14.62 -8.43
C VAL A 251 3.66 15.07 -7.06
N ALA A 252 3.90 14.19 -6.10
CA ALA A 252 4.08 14.58 -4.69
C ALA A 252 5.36 15.39 -4.46
N GLU A 253 6.52 14.94 -4.95
CA GLU A 253 7.78 15.68 -4.83
C GLU A 253 7.73 17.06 -5.51
N PRO A 254 7.32 17.20 -6.80
CA PRO A 254 7.26 18.50 -7.43
C PRO A 254 6.19 19.41 -6.84
N ALA A 255 5.05 18.88 -6.40
CA ALA A 255 4.01 19.67 -5.73
C ALA A 255 4.48 20.17 -4.33
N ALA A 256 5.25 19.36 -3.59
CA ALA A 256 5.84 19.78 -2.31
C ALA A 256 6.81 20.94 -2.50
N ALA A 257 7.64 20.92 -3.54
CA ALA A 257 8.57 21.99 -3.87
C ALA A 257 7.88 23.35 -4.15
N THR A 258 6.59 23.34 -4.49
CA THR A 258 5.78 24.54 -4.74
C THR A 258 4.77 24.85 -3.62
N GLY A 259 4.88 24.17 -2.47
CA GLY A 259 4.03 24.40 -1.30
C GLY A 259 2.57 23.92 -1.46
N ARG A 260 2.32 22.96 -2.34
CA ARG A 260 0.97 22.44 -2.66
C ARG A 260 0.68 21.12 -1.99
N VAL A 261 1.53 20.68 -1.05
CA VAL A 261 1.35 19.43 -0.30
C VAL A 261 1.17 19.75 1.18
N ALA A 262 0.22 19.06 1.80
CA ALA A 262 0.03 19.02 3.24
C ALA A 262 0.24 17.60 3.77
N THR A 263 0.49 17.47 5.06
CA THR A 263 0.53 16.17 5.74
C THR A 263 -0.38 16.17 6.96
N VAL A 264 -1.10 15.06 7.16
CA VAL A 264 -1.84 14.77 8.39
C VAL A 264 -1.11 13.65 9.11
N PRO A 265 -0.65 13.85 10.36
CA PRO A 265 0.03 12.81 11.11
C PRO A 265 -0.94 11.68 11.50
N GLY A 266 -0.49 10.43 11.32
CA GLY A 266 -1.25 9.23 11.67
C GLY A 266 -0.51 8.37 12.70
N SER A 267 -1.24 7.97 13.75
CA SER A 267 -0.76 7.02 14.77
C SER A 267 -1.83 5.95 14.96
N PHE A 268 -1.88 4.99 14.05
CA PHE A 268 -2.91 3.95 13.99
C PHE A 268 -2.33 2.55 13.76
N GLY A 269 -1.04 2.35 14.07
CA GLY A 269 -0.39 1.04 13.90
C GLY A 269 -0.32 0.63 12.42
N TRP A 270 0.24 1.50 11.58
CA TRP A 270 0.44 1.24 10.15
C TRP A 270 1.69 0.40 9.89
N ASP A 271 1.57 -0.57 8.99
CA ASP A 271 2.68 -1.33 8.45
C ASP A 271 2.39 -1.73 6.99
N ASP A 272 3.41 -1.73 6.13
CA ASP A 272 3.28 -2.18 4.74
C ASP A 272 3.55 -3.68 4.56
N ILE A 273 3.89 -4.42 5.62
CA ILE A 273 4.36 -5.82 5.60
C ILE A 273 5.38 -6.03 4.46
N GLY A 274 6.50 -5.33 4.56
CA GLY A 274 7.52 -5.34 3.52
C GLY A 274 8.28 -6.66 3.39
N ASP A 275 8.38 -7.44 4.50
CA ASP A 275 9.09 -8.71 4.59
C ASP A 275 8.61 -9.56 5.77
N PHE A 276 9.24 -10.72 6.00
CA PHE A 276 8.89 -11.62 7.10
C PHE A 276 9.21 -11.09 8.49
N ARG A 277 10.13 -10.14 8.65
CA ARG A 277 10.38 -9.50 9.95
C ARG A 277 9.22 -8.59 10.32
N SER A 278 8.76 -7.74 9.40
CA SER A 278 7.56 -6.92 9.59
C SER A 278 6.35 -7.80 9.88
N LEU A 279 6.17 -8.90 9.12
CA LEU A 279 5.08 -9.84 9.35
C LEU A 279 5.13 -10.44 10.76
N ALA A 280 6.28 -10.92 11.21
CA ALA A 280 6.45 -11.48 12.56
C ALA A 280 6.13 -10.46 13.65
N ALA A 281 6.59 -9.20 13.49
CA ALA A 281 6.34 -8.13 14.46
C ALA A 281 4.86 -7.78 14.64
N MET A 282 4.01 -8.08 13.65
CA MET A 282 2.58 -7.81 13.71
C MET A 282 1.74 -8.95 14.30
N LEU A 283 2.28 -10.15 14.31
CA LEU A 283 1.56 -11.31 14.85
C LEU A 283 1.66 -11.34 16.40
N PRO A 284 0.64 -11.85 17.08
CA PRO A 284 0.71 -12.05 18.53
C PRO A 284 1.92 -12.90 18.90
N ALA A 285 2.65 -12.49 19.95
CA ALA A 285 3.72 -13.30 20.48
C ALA A 285 3.16 -14.63 21.01
N ALA A 286 3.70 -15.74 20.51
CA ALA A 286 3.39 -17.05 21.07
C ALA A 286 4.04 -17.21 22.45
N THR A 287 3.54 -18.14 23.25
CA THR A 287 3.99 -18.41 24.62
C THR A 287 5.49 -18.78 24.69
N ASP A 288 6.07 -19.22 23.58
CA ASP A 288 7.43 -19.77 23.47
C ASP A 288 8.37 -18.91 22.60
N GLY A 289 8.00 -17.65 22.28
CA GLY A 289 8.82 -16.76 21.44
C GLY A 289 8.75 -17.04 19.93
N MET A 290 7.90 -17.96 19.49
CA MET A 290 7.65 -18.28 18.09
C MET A 290 6.28 -17.75 17.66
N GLN A 291 6.24 -16.89 16.64
CA GLN A 291 5.00 -16.50 15.98
C GLN A 291 4.56 -17.59 15.01
N VAL A 292 3.26 -17.85 14.93
CA VAL A 292 2.69 -18.80 13.97
C VAL A 292 1.57 -18.12 13.20
N LEU A 293 1.73 -18.07 11.88
CA LEU A 293 0.65 -17.68 10.98
C LEU A 293 0.04 -18.94 10.35
N GLY A 294 -1.11 -19.38 10.84
CA GLY A 294 -1.78 -20.61 10.45
C GLY A 294 -2.16 -21.45 11.66
N ASP A 295 -2.23 -22.79 11.49
CA ASP A 295 -2.60 -23.69 12.57
C ASP A 295 -1.42 -23.96 13.51
N PRO A 296 -1.45 -23.46 14.77
CA PRO A 296 -0.37 -23.71 15.73
C PRO A 296 -0.26 -25.19 16.17
N ALA A 297 -1.32 -25.99 16.00
CA ALA A 297 -1.27 -27.43 16.33
C ALA A 297 -0.33 -28.22 15.42
N SER A 298 -0.02 -27.69 14.23
CA SER A 298 0.95 -28.29 13.30
C SER A 298 2.40 -27.90 13.59
N VAL A 299 2.67 -27.04 14.60
CA VAL A 299 4.01 -26.51 14.89
C VAL A 299 4.50 -27.01 16.25
N VAL A 300 5.70 -27.59 16.29
CA VAL A 300 6.38 -28.02 17.51
C VAL A 300 7.67 -27.19 17.67
N VAL A 301 7.78 -26.48 18.77
CA VAL A 301 8.92 -25.58 19.05
C VAL A 301 9.66 -26.03 20.28
N GLN A 302 10.99 -26.10 20.20
CA GLN A 302 11.84 -26.31 21.35
C GLN A 302 13.09 -25.42 21.26
N ASP A 303 13.32 -24.60 22.29
CA ASP A 303 14.48 -23.71 22.39
C ASP A 303 14.70 -22.85 21.13
N SER A 304 13.61 -22.28 20.57
CA SER A 304 13.66 -21.56 19.29
C SER A 304 12.77 -20.32 19.31
N THR A 305 13.15 -19.31 18.50
CA THR A 305 12.41 -18.07 18.30
C THR A 305 12.26 -17.75 16.81
N GLY A 306 11.23 -16.96 16.43
CA GLY A 306 11.03 -16.50 15.08
C GLY A 306 9.60 -16.64 14.56
N LEU A 307 9.46 -16.94 13.27
CA LEU A 307 8.17 -17.07 12.57
C LEU A 307 8.06 -18.44 11.87
N VAL A 308 6.93 -19.11 12.07
CA VAL A 308 6.55 -20.30 11.30
C VAL A 308 5.22 -20.04 10.59
N VAL A 309 5.18 -20.33 9.29
CA VAL A 309 3.96 -20.36 8.49
C VAL A 309 3.81 -21.79 7.96
N PRO A 310 3.03 -22.65 8.65
CA PRO A 310 2.82 -24.03 8.23
C PRO A 310 1.81 -24.11 7.08
N SER A 311 1.88 -25.19 6.29
CA SER A 311 0.91 -25.48 5.24
C SER A 311 0.38 -26.91 5.33
N GLY A 312 -0.95 -27.04 5.25
CA GLY A 312 -1.64 -28.32 5.29
C GLY A 312 -1.39 -29.08 6.60
N ASP A 313 -1.36 -30.43 6.51
CA ASP A 313 -1.25 -31.32 7.67
C ASP A 313 0.21 -31.68 8.03
N ARG A 314 1.19 -30.99 7.43
CA ARG A 314 2.62 -31.26 7.70
C ARG A 314 3.01 -30.69 9.05
N VAL A 315 3.59 -31.52 9.92
CA VAL A 315 4.19 -31.06 11.16
C VAL A 315 5.51 -30.34 10.85
N VAL A 316 5.63 -29.11 11.37
CA VAL A 316 6.87 -28.32 11.33
C VAL A 316 7.46 -28.31 12.74
N ALA A 317 8.63 -28.94 12.89
CA ALA A 317 9.36 -28.95 14.16
C ALA A 317 10.58 -28.03 14.06
N VAL A 318 10.70 -27.09 15.00
CA VAL A 318 11.83 -26.14 15.08
C VAL A 318 12.54 -26.35 16.40
N LEU A 319 13.85 -26.66 16.33
CA LEU A 319 14.67 -27.00 17.48
C LEU A 319 15.98 -26.22 17.49
N GLY A 320 16.22 -25.45 18.56
CA GLY A 320 17.52 -24.82 18.85
C GLY A 320 17.90 -23.71 17.86
N LEU A 321 16.93 -22.99 17.27
CA LEU A 321 17.16 -21.91 16.31
C LEU A 321 16.62 -20.59 16.85
N GLU A 322 17.44 -19.54 16.70
CA GLU A 322 17.06 -18.17 17.07
C GLU A 322 16.70 -17.37 15.81
N ASP A 323 15.68 -16.52 15.91
CA ASP A 323 15.22 -15.60 14.87
C ASP A 323 15.07 -16.27 13.47
N VAL A 324 14.51 -17.49 13.45
CA VAL A 324 14.30 -18.23 12.22
C VAL A 324 12.95 -17.88 11.57
N VAL A 325 12.93 -17.84 10.25
CA VAL A 325 11.72 -17.76 9.43
C VAL A 325 11.57 -19.09 8.69
N VAL A 326 10.47 -19.80 8.92
CA VAL A 326 10.11 -21.04 8.23
C VAL A 326 8.77 -20.84 7.57
N VAL A 327 8.71 -20.93 6.23
CA VAL A 327 7.47 -20.72 5.48
C VAL A 327 7.27 -21.89 4.53
N ASP A 328 6.25 -22.70 4.78
CA ASP A 328 5.83 -23.80 3.94
C ASP A 328 4.55 -23.41 3.17
N THR A 329 4.51 -23.65 1.87
CA THR A 329 3.34 -23.47 1.00
C THR A 329 2.92 -24.76 0.31
N GLY A 330 3.48 -25.89 0.74
CA GLY A 330 3.20 -27.22 0.18
C GLY A 330 4.06 -27.54 -1.04
N ASP A 331 4.28 -26.59 -1.92
CA ASP A 331 5.12 -26.72 -3.14
C ASP A 331 6.49 -26.06 -2.98
N ALA A 332 6.64 -25.15 -2.02
CA ALA A 332 7.90 -24.49 -1.71
C ALA A 332 8.07 -24.34 -0.19
N LEU A 333 9.33 -24.48 0.26
CA LEU A 333 9.73 -24.26 1.64
C LEU A 333 10.86 -23.23 1.69
N LEU A 334 10.64 -22.14 2.41
CA LEU A 334 11.68 -21.17 2.75
C LEU A 334 12.13 -21.40 4.18
N VAL A 335 13.44 -21.43 4.39
CA VAL A 335 14.08 -21.33 5.71
C VAL A 335 15.12 -20.22 5.62
N ALA A 336 14.99 -19.21 6.46
CA ALA A 336 15.87 -18.05 6.46
C ALA A 336 16.11 -17.52 7.90
N SER A 337 17.14 -16.75 8.10
CA SER A 337 17.27 -15.89 9.28
C SER A 337 16.37 -14.66 9.10
N ALA A 338 15.70 -14.20 10.14
CA ALA A 338 14.87 -13.01 10.11
C ALA A 338 15.69 -11.75 9.70
N ASP A 339 16.97 -11.69 10.06
CA ASP A 339 17.88 -10.61 9.64
C ASP A 339 18.12 -10.55 8.13
N ARG A 340 17.84 -11.64 7.42
CA ARG A 340 18.01 -11.78 5.97
C ARG A 340 16.66 -11.73 5.20
N ALA A 341 15.57 -11.34 5.88
CA ALA A 341 14.22 -11.32 5.28
C ALA A 341 14.15 -10.46 3.99
N GLN A 342 14.88 -9.35 3.92
CA GLN A 342 14.96 -8.51 2.72
C GLN A 342 15.64 -9.21 1.53
N ASP A 343 16.52 -10.18 1.79
CA ASP A 343 17.27 -10.90 0.75
C ASP A 343 16.45 -12.00 0.06
N VAL A 344 15.24 -12.30 0.54
CA VAL A 344 14.33 -13.27 -0.09
C VAL A 344 14.09 -12.93 -1.57
N LYS A 345 14.07 -11.64 -1.92
CA LYS A 345 13.99 -11.20 -3.32
C LYS A 345 15.10 -11.81 -4.19
N ALA A 346 16.34 -11.89 -3.69
CA ALA A 346 17.46 -12.47 -4.45
C ALA A 346 17.25 -13.98 -4.71
N VAL A 347 16.60 -14.69 -3.77
CA VAL A 347 16.21 -16.10 -3.98
C VAL A 347 15.18 -16.22 -5.11
N VAL A 348 14.19 -15.31 -5.16
CA VAL A 348 13.20 -15.27 -6.24
C VAL A 348 13.86 -15.03 -7.60
N ASP A 349 14.83 -14.10 -7.67
CA ASP A 349 15.55 -13.82 -8.90
C ASP A 349 16.37 -15.03 -9.38
N LEU A 350 17.04 -15.74 -8.46
CA LEU A 350 17.73 -16.99 -8.75
C LEU A 350 16.81 -18.12 -9.25
N LEU A 351 15.60 -18.23 -8.69
CA LEU A 351 14.59 -19.21 -9.13
C LEU A 351 14.11 -18.91 -10.54
N ARG A 352 13.90 -17.63 -10.88
CA ARG A 352 13.54 -17.20 -12.24
C ARG A 352 14.64 -17.54 -13.26
N GLU A 353 15.88 -17.25 -12.91
CA GLU A 353 17.03 -17.60 -13.76
C GLU A 353 17.14 -19.12 -14.02
N ARG A 354 16.70 -19.95 -13.07
CA ARG A 354 16.66 -21.41 -13.20
C ARG A 354 15.39 -21.93 -13.88
N GLY A 355 14.51 -21.06 -14.34
CA GLY A 355 13.25 -21.43 -15.01
C GLY A 355 12.26 -22.15 -14.08
N ARG A 356 12.32 -21.90 -12.76
CA ARG A 356 11.36 -22.46 -11.80
C ARG A 356 10.06 -21.68 -11.88
N GLY A 357 8.93 -22.41 -11.91
CA GLY A 357 7.59 -21.81 -12.04
C GLY A 357 6.95 -21.37 -10.74
N GLU A 358 7.60 -21.57 -9.61
CA GLU A 358 7.08 -21.28 -8.26
C GLU A 358 7.27 -19.81 -7.82
N VAL A 359 7.54 -18.89 -8.74
CA VAL A 359 7.87 -17.48 -8.47
C VAL A 359 6.86 -16.48 -9.05
#